data_4bdc8e3e651396d2a9052a4096fde668
#
_entry.id   4bdc8e3e651396d2a9052a4096fde668
#
_cell.length_a   1.000
_cell.length_b   1.000
_cell.length_c   1.000
_cell.angle_alpha   90.00
_cell.angle_beta   90.00
_cell.angle_gamma   90.00
#
_symmetry.space_group_name_H-M   'P 1'
#
loop_
_entity.id
_entity.type
_entity.pdbx_description
1 polymer ?
#
loop_
_entity_poly.entity_id
_entity_poly.type
_entity_poly.pdbx_seq_one_letter_code
_entity_poly.pdbx_strand_id
1 'polypeptide(L)'
;MDLFRLGRTPGSKGLVRLCPLGEDRRMVVRHEPLIDPIGFAHRGASAHAPENTLESFSLALRLGASGLESDVWLTRDGIPVLDHDGVVRSALRRKRPIAEFDRADLPERIPSLDELYREVGADFALSLDVKDPEAARPTLAVADAHGATGRLWLCHHDWRLVAGWRDWSATVKLVDSTRLKRIDDGPERRASRLEDAGIDAINLPYQEWTGGLVTLFHRFERLAFGWDAQFPHVLEELLVMGIDGLYSDHVDRMVDGFIAAGRRMGGG
;
A
#
# COMPACT_ATOMS: atom_id res chain seq x y z
N MET A 1 -0.14 -26.59 30.18
CA MET A 1 0.64 -26.51 28.94
C MET A 1 0.23 -27.70 28.07
N ASP A 2 -0.98 -27.66 27.55
CA ASP A 2 -1.56 -28.74 26.74
C ASP A 2 -1.86 -28.27 25.35
N LEU A 3 -1.14 -28.88 24.40
CA LEU A 3 -1.29 -28.69 22.95
C LEU A 3 -2.48 -29.55 22.46
N PHE A 4 -3.63 -28.94 22.23
CA PHE A 4 -4.68 -29.60 21.45
C PHE A 4 -4.31 -29.53 19.96
N ARG A 5 -3.89 -30.66 19.39
CA ARG A 5 -3.77 -30.85 17.94
C ARG A 5 -5.17 -31.07 17.35
N LEU A 6 -5.70 -30.08 16.69
CA LEU A 6 -6.79 -30.27 15.74
C LEU A 6 -6.22 -30.74 14.40
N GLY A 7 -6.84 -31.77 13.82
CA GLY A 7 -6.37 -32.49 12.65
C GLY A 7 -6.09 -31.58 11.44
N ARG A 8 -4.97 -31.83 10.78
CA ARG A 8 -4.53 -31.15 9.56
C ARG A 8 -5.43 -31.52 8.40
N THR A 9 -6.13 -30.55 7.80
CA THR A 9 -6.50 -30.58 6.39
C THR A 9 -5.31 -30.03 5.57
N PRO A 10 -4.97 -30.60 4.42
CA PRO A 10 -3.86 -30.10 3.59
C PRO A 10 -4.23 -28.74 2.99
N GLY A 11 -3.53 -27.67 3.33
CA GLY A 11 -3.63 -26.37 2.67
C GLY A 11 -3.68 -25.12 3.54
N SER A 12 -3.83 -25.21 4.88
CA SER A 12 -3.85 -24.00 5.71
C SER A 12 -2.50 -23.76 6.40
N LYS A 13 -1.69 -22.82 5.92
CA LYS A 13 -0.50 -22.29 6.60
C LYS A 13 -0.84 -21.17 7.62
N GLY A 14 -2.04 -21.15 8.19
CA GLY A 14 -2.42 -20.19 9.21
C GLY A 14 -2.17 -20.76 10.61
N LEU A 15 -1.19 -20.21 11.35
CA LEU A 15 -0.97 -20.54 12.76
C LEU A 15 -1.86 -19.62 13.60
N VAL A 16 -2.89 -20.16 14.24
CA VAL A 16 -3.70 -19.42 15.23
C VAL A 16 -2.96 -19.43 16.55
N ARG A 17 -2.44 -18.29 17.01
CA ARG A 17 -1.89 -18.13 18.37
C ARG A 17 -2.96 -17.54 19.27
N LEU A 18 -3.24 -18.24 20.37
CA LEU A 18 -4.09 -17.76 21.46
C LEU A 18 -3.20 -17.03 22.48
N CYS A 19 -3.45 -15.75 22.71
CA CYS A 19 -2.75 -14.96 23.72
C CYS A 19 -3.77 -14.44 24.76
N PRO A 20 -3.54 -14.61 26.07
CA PRO A 20 -4.43 -14.05 27.09
C PRO A 20 -4.13 -12.55 27.25
N LEU A 21 -5.07 -11.70 26.95
CA LEU A 21 -5.05 -10.30 27.31
C LEU A 21 -5.97 -10.08 28.51
N GLY A 22 -5.39 -9.63 29.66
CA GLY A 22 -6.07 -9.05 30.81
C GLY A 22 -7.30 -9.77 31.39
N GLU A 23 -7.90 -9.24 32.42
CA GLU A 23 -9.01 -9.85 33.21
C GLU A 23 -10.34 -10.09 32.46
N ASP A 24 -10.48 -9.61 31.22
CA ASP A 24 -11.64 -9.89 30.36
C ASP A 24 -11.28 -10.99 29.35
N ARG A 25 -11.65 -12.24 29.70
CA ARG A 25 -11.33 -13.47 28.97
C ARG A 25 -12.05 -13.58 27.61
N ARG A 26 -11.98 -12.59 26.74
CA ARG A 26 -12.33 -12.76 25.33
C ARG A 26 -11.13 -13.36 24.62
N MET A 27 -11.24 -14.58 24.12
CA MET A 27 -10.25 -15.19 23.23
C MET A 27 -10.26 -14.43 21.92
N VAL A 28 -9.26 -13.58 21.69
CA VAL A 28 -9.08 -12.92 20.38
C VAL A 28 -8.31 -13.88 19.48
N VAL A 29 -8.95 -14.33 18.42
CA VAL A 29 -8.28 -15.12 17.37
C VAL A 29 -7.40 -14.15 16.57
N ARG A 30 -6.09 -14.27 16.71
CA ARG A 30 -5.13 -13.54 15.88
C ARG A 30 -4.87 -14.31 14.60
N HIS A 31 -5.05 -13.65 13.46
CA HIS A 31 -4.65 -14.20 12.17
C HIS A 31 -3.22 -13.76 11.86
N GLU A 32 -2.44 -14.66 11.27
CA GLU A 32 -1.08 -14.33 10.85
C GLU A 32 -1.12 -13.76 9.44
N PRO A 33 -0.41 -12.65 9.17
CA PRO A 33 -0.24 -12.11 7.82
C PRO A 33 0.62 -13.05 6.97
N LEU A 34 0.54 -12.92 5.64
CA LEU A 34 1.35 -13.71 4.71
C LEU A 34 2.81 -13.23 4.64
N ILE A 35 3.02 -11.95 4.92
CA ILE A 35 4.35 -11.31 4.99
C ILE A 35 4.47 -10.52 6.29
N ASP A 36 5.67 -10.07 6.65
CA ASP A 36 5.79 -9.02 7.66
C ASP A 36 5.05 -7.77 7.16
N PRO A 37 4.04 -7.26 7.89
CA PRO A 37 3.15 -6.25 7.35
C PRO A 37 3.86 -4.94 7.05
N ILE A 38 3.50 -4.28 5.93
CA ILE A 38 4.10 -3.03 5.50
C ILE A 38 3.30 -1.85 6.05
N GLY A 39 4.00 -0.91 6.70
CA GLY A 39 3.44 0.38 7.10
C GLY A 39 3.72 1.45 6.05
N PHE A 40 2.74 1.75 5.19
CA PHE A 40 2.85 2.79 4.18
C PHE A 40 2.46 4.16 4.73
N ALA A 41 3.39 5.11 4.70
CA ALA A 41 3.13 6.52 5.01
C ALA A 41 2.37 7.17 3.84
N HIS A 42 1.07 7.43 4.04
CA HIS A 42 0.17 7.98 3.02
C HIS A 42 0.57 9.41 2.66
N ARG A 43 1.01 9.60 1.40
CA ARG A 43 1.58 10.84 0.87
C ARG A 43 2.78 11.35 1.68
N GLY A 44 3.57 10.40 2.22
CA GLY A 44 4.61 10.66 3.21
C GLY A 44 4.05 10.85 4.62
N ALA A 45 4.75 11.60 5.47
CA ALA A 45 4.28 11.95 6.81
C ALA A 45 3.26 13.10 6.76
N SER A 46 2.15 12.93 6.05
CA SER A 46 1.20 14.01 5.70
C SER A 46 0.53 14.67 6.91
N ALA A 47 0.46 13.98 8.06
CA ALA A 47 0.01 14.60 9.31
C ALA A 47 1.04 15.56 9.94
N HIS A 48 2.30 15.55 9.47
CA HIS A 48 3.42 16.28 10.10
C HIS A 48 4.16 17.24 9.14
N ALA A 49 4.04 17.03 7.83
CA ALA A 49 4.69 17.82 6.79
C ALA A 49 3.77 17.95 5.55
N PRO A 50 4.02 18.89 4.64
CA PRO A 50 3.22 19.02 3.41
C PRO A 50 3.24 17.70 2.60
N GLU A 51 2.07 17.20 2.25
CA GLU A 51 1.90 15.93 1.55
C GLU A 51 2.63 15.90 0.18
N ASN A 52 3.06 14.70 -0.24
CA ASN A 52 3.71 14.45 -1.53
C ASN A 52 4.96 15.32 -1.78
N THR A 53 5.71 15.66 -0.74
CA THR A 53 6.98 16.39 -0.84
C THR A 53 8.16 15.51 -0.41
N LEU A 54 9.36 15.80 -0.91
CA LEU A 54 10.59 15.10 -0.49
C LEU A 54 10.83 15.20 1.01
N GLU A 55 10.46 16.35 1.61
CA GLU A 55 10.51 16.55 3.06
C GLU A 55 9.61 15.56 3.80
N SER A 56 8.34 15.44 3.36
CA SER A 56 7.34 14.53 3.94
C SER A 56 7.77 13.06 3.81
N PHE A 57 8.29 12.65 2.66
CA PHE A 57 8.79 11.30 2.44
C PHE A 57 10.01 10.98 3.31
N SER A 58 10.99 11.87 3.36
CA SER A 58 12.17 11.73 4.23
C SER A 58 11.77 11.69 5.71
N LEU A 59 10.81 12.51 6.12
CA LEU A 59 10.31 12.51 7.50
C LEU A 59 9.63 11.17 7.84
N ALA A 60 8.81 10.63 6.93
CA ALA A 60 8.12 9.37 7.15
C ALA A 60 9.09 8.22 7.45
N LEU A 61 10.17 8.08 6.68
CA LEU A 61 11.19 7.05 6.90
C LEU A 61 11.94 7.27 8.22
N ARG A 62 12.27 8.53 8.56
CA ARG A 62 12.89 8.85 9.87
C ARG A 62 11.98 8.54 11.05
N LEU A 63 10.67 8.65 10.89
CA LEU A 63 9.67 8.27 11.91
C LEU A 63 9.47 6.75 12.00
N GLY A 64 10.06 5.97 11.08
CA GLY A 64 10.06 4.51 11.12
C GLY A 64 9.04 3.84 10.20
N ALA A 65 8.44 4.55 9.24
CA ALA A 65 7.64 3.91 8.19
C ALA A 65 8.51 2.93 7.38
N SER A 66 7.99 1.77 7.04
CA SER A 66 8.67 0.78 6.21
C SER A 66 8.34 0.92 4.73
N GLY A 67 7.34 1.73 4.40
CA GLY A 67 6.94 2.05 3.05
C GLY A 67 6.44 3.49 2.93
N LEU A 68 6.47 3.99 1.71
CA LEU A 68 5.89 5.27 1.32
C LEU A 68 4.72 5.04 0.36
N GLU A 69 3.78 5.93 0.38
CA GLU A 69 2.69 5.96 -0.60
C GLU A 69 2.57 7.34 -1.21
N SER A 70 2.16 7.38 -2.47
CA SER A 70 1.86 8.59 -3.22
C SER A 70 0.97 8.31 -4.41
N ASP A 71 0.53 9.39 -5.08
CA ASP A 71 -0.21 9.33 -6.34
C ASP A 71 0.70 9.77 -7.49
N VAL A 72 0.70 9.03 -8.61
CA VAL A 72 1.56 9.33 -9.74
C VAL A 72 0.78 9.82 -10.96
N TRP A 73 1.30 10.90 -11.55
CA TRP A 73 0.81 11.53 -12.78
C TRP A 73 1.94 11.63 -13.80
N LEU A 74 1.57 11.83 -15.07
CA LEU A 74 2.54 12.01 -16.16
C LEU A 74 2.54 13.48 -16.61
N THR A 75 3.71 14.07 -16.74
CA THR A 75 3.90 15.39 -17.37
C THR A 75 3.81 15.29 -18.89
N ARG A 76 3.69 16.43 -19.58
CA ARG A 76 3.68 16.50 -21.03
C ARG A 76 4.93 15.90 -21.68
N ASP A 77 6.08 16.08 -21.07
CA ASP A 77 7.38 15.52 -21.50
C ASP A 77 7.64 14.11 -21.00
N GLY A 78 6.61 13.43 -20.42
CA GLY A 78 6.64 12.02 -20.07
C GLY A 78 7.37 11.69 -18.76
N ILE A 79 7.50 12.64 -17.85
CA ILE A 79 8.15 12.44 -16.55
C ILE A 79 7.10 12.09 -15.48
N PRO A 80 7.24 10.97 -14.74
CA PRO A 80 6.38 10.64 -13.61
C PRO A 80 6.62 11.60 -12.44
N VAL A 81 5.55 12.22 -11.94
CA VAL A 81 5.58 13.18 -10.82
C VAL A 81 4.57 12.79 -9.75
N LEU A 82 4.83 13.19 -8.51
CA LEU A 82 4.08 12.80 -7.33
C LEU A 82 3.21 13.96 -6.83
N ASP A 83 1.89 13.82 -6.96
CA ASP A 83 0.91 14.82 -6.50
C ASP A 83 -0.48 14.18 -6.39
N HIS A 84 -1.26 14.54 -5.38
CA HIS A 84 -2.59 13.94 -5.22
C HIS A 84 -3.60 14.43 -6.25
N ASP A 85 -3.66 15.75 -6.46
CA ASP A 85 -4.73 16.38 -7.24
C ASP A 85 -4.52 16.29 -8.76
N GLY A 86 -3.26 16.09 -9.22
CA GLY A 86 -2.90 16.10 -10.64
C GLY A 86 -3.09 17.45 -11.33
N VAL A 87 -3.14 18.53 -10.55
CA VAL A 87 -3.39 19.88 -11.08
C VAL A 87 -2.49 20.93 -10.42
N VAL A 88 -1.98 21.84 -11.23
CA VAL A 88 -1.23 23.01 -10.79
C VAL A 88 -2.15 24.25 -10.80
N ARG A 89 -2.07 25.03 -9.72
CA ARG A 89 -2.76 26.33 -9.65
C ARG A 89 -1.86 27.41 -10.23
N SER A 90 -2.27 28.05 -11.33
CA SER A 90 -1.60 29.22 -11.87
C SER A 90 -1.78 30.44 -10.97
N ALA A 91 -0.97 31.51 -11.18
CA ALA A 91 -1.09 32.78 -10.48
C ALA A 91 -2.51 33.39 -10.56
N LEU A 92 -3.25 33.10 -11.62
CA LEU A 92 -4.65 33.51 -11.80
C LEU A 92 -5.66 32.53 -11.15
N ARG A 93 -5.23 31.64 -10.26
CA ARG A 93 -6.02 30.62 -9.54
C ARG A 93 -6.73 29.62 -10.50
N ARG A 94 -6.37 29.54 -11.76
CA ARG A 94 -6.87 28.51 -12.67
C ARG A 94 -6.14 27.21 -12.38
N LYS A 95 -6.90 26.11 -12.19
CA LYS A 95 -6.36 24.76 -12.11
C LYS A 95 -6.07 24.29 -13.54
N ARG A 96 -4.85 23.79 -13.78
CA ARG A 96 -4.45 23.16 -15.05
C ARG A 96 -3.88 21.79 -14.76
N PRO A 97 -4.22 20.74 -15.54
CA PRO A 97 -3.67 19.41 -15.40
C PRO A 97 -2.15 19.38 -15.47
N ILE A 98 -1.51 18.52 -14.69
CA ILE A 98 -0.07 18.26 -14.74
C ILE A 98 0.38 17.88 -16.16
N ALA A 99 -0.43 17.10 -16.88
CA ALA A 99 -0.16 16.69 -18.26
C ALA A 99 -0.02 17.85 -19.27
N GLU A 100 -0.36 19.08 -18.89
CA GLU A 100 -0.15 20.28 -19.73
C GLU A 100 1.21 20.95 -19.51
N PHE A 101 2.01 20.49 -18.55
CA PHE A 101 3.30 21.07 -18.18
C PHE A 101 4.44 20.09 -18.45
N ASP A 102 5.60 20.64 -18.84
CA ASP A 102 6.86 19.91 -18.74
C ASP A 102 7.33 19.87 -17.27
N ARG A 103 8.14 18.88 -16.88
CA ARG A 103 8.62 18.77 -15.50
C ARG A 103 9.30 20.07 -15.02
N ALA A 104 10.07 20.71 -15.89
CA ALA A 104 10.80 21.94 -15.59
C ALA A 104 9.89 23.14 -15.25
N ASP A 105 8.63 23.12 -15.70
CA ASP A 105 7.64 24.18 -15.47
C ASP A 105 6.80 23.94 -14.21
N LEU A 106 6.95 22.76 -13.57
CA LEU A 106 6.23 22.43 -12.35
C LEU A 106 6.90 23.03 -11.11
N PRO A 107 6.12 23.38 -10.06
CA PRO A 107 6.67 23.80 -8.79
C PRO A 107 7.58 22.72 -8.17
N GLU A 108 8.68 23.14 -7.50
CA GLU A 108 9.61 22.25 -6.79
C GLU A 108 8.93 21.32 -5.78
N ARG A 109 7.84 21.78 -5.16
CA ARG A 109 7.06 20.96 -4.20
C ARG A 109 6.40 19.73 -4.81
N ILE A 110 6.31 19.63 -6.15
CA ILE A 110 5.82 18.45 -6.86
C ILE A 110 7.03 17.68 -7.38
N PRO A 111 7.60 16.73 -6.63
CA PRO A 111 8.80 16.04 -7.05
C PRO A 111 8.48 15.04 -8.17
N SER A 112 9.48 14.78 -9.02
CA SER A 112 9.45 13.59 -9.87
C SER A 112 9.80 12.33 -9.06
N LEU A 113 9.42 11.17 -9.57
CA LEU A 113 9.80 9.89 -8.98
C LEU A 113 11.33 9.69 -8.97
N ASP A 114 12.04 10.19 -9.99
CA ASP A 114 13.50 10.14 -10.05
C ASP A 114 14.15 10.99 -8.94
N GLU A 115 13.60 12.18 -8.67
CA GLU A 115 14.03 13.02 -7.54
C GLU A 115 13.77 12.34 -6.19
N LEU A 116 12.63 11.67 -6.01
CA LEU A 116 12.35 10.89 -4.80
C LEU A 116 13.46 9.85 -4.58
N TYR A 117 13.76 9.02 -5.55
CA TYR A 117 14.77 7.98 -5.39
C TYR A 117 16.18 8.52 -5.21
N ARG A 118 16.54 9.64 -5.83
CA ARG A 118 17.85 10.27 -5.65
C ARG A 118 18.04 10.87 -4.27
N GLU A 119 17.03 11.57 -3.74
CA GLU A 119 17.15 12.35 -2.50
C GLU A 119 16.83 11.49 -1.25
N VAL A 120 15.89 10.56 -1.37
CA VAL A 120 15.38 9.77 -0.24
C VAL A 120 15.97 8.35 -0.24
N GLY A 121 16.46 7.89 -1.39
CA GLY A 121 16.95 6.52 -1.60
C GLY A 121 15.88 5.62 -2.19
N ALA A 122 16.20 4.32 -2.28
CA ALA A 122 15.33 3.32 -2.91
C ALA A 122 15.13 2.06 -2.04
N ASP A 123 15.52 2.10 -0.76
CA ASP A 123 15.49 0.96 0.15
C ASP A 123 14.23 0.97 1.04
N PHE A 124 13.07 1.10 0.42
CA PHE A 124 11.75 1.06 1.05
C PHE A 124 10.71 0.57 0.06
N ALA A 125 9.58 0.04 0.56
CA ALA A 125 8.42 -0.25 -0.28
C ALA A 125 7.77 1.05 -0.74
N LEU A 126 7.52 1.21 -2.04
CA LEU A 126 6.83 2.38 -2.60
C LEU A 126 5.51 1.97 -3.25
N SER A 127 4.40 2.41 -2.69
CA SER A 127 3.05 2.20 -3.24
C SER A 127 2.61 3.43 -4.02
N LEU A 128 2.33 3.28 -5.31
CA LEU A 128 1.88 4.38 -6.16
C LEU A 128 0.48 4.12 -6.72
N ASP A 129 -0.47 4.99 -6.36
CA ASP A 129 -1.79 5.01 -7.01
C ASP A 129 -1.65 5.70 -8.37
N VAL A 130 -1.76 4.91 -9.44
CA VAL A 130 -1.55 5.37 -10.82
C VAL A 130 -2.81 6.09 -11.28
N LYS A 131 -2.80 7.41 -11.22
CA LYS A 131 -3.93 8.25 -11.60
C LYS A 131 -4.07 8.43 -13.11
N ASP A 132 -2.94 8.44 -13.80
CA ASP A 132 -2.87 8.44 -15.26
C ASP A 132 -2.29 7.08 -15.70
N PRO A 133 -3.08 6.22 -16.37
CA PRO A 133 -2.60 4.91 -16.83
C PRO A 133 -1.32 4.96 -17.68
N GLU A 134 -1.11 6.04 -18.43
CA GLU A 134 0.10 6.23 -19.24
C GLU A 134 1.36 6.44 -18.37
N ALA A 135 1.19 6.84 -17.10
CA ALA A 135 2.30 6.99 -16.17
C ALA A 135 2.89 5.66 -15.70
N ALA A 136 2.15 4.54 -15.77
CA ALA A 136 2.57 3.26 -15.20
C ALA A 136 3.89 2.76 -15.79
N ARG A 137 4.04 2.81 -17.12
CA ARG A 137 5.24 2.33 -17.80
C ARG A 137 6.48 3.22 -17.56
N PRO A 138 6.40 4.57 -17.66
CA PRO A 138 7.47 5.46 -17.25
C PRO A 138 7.86 5.30 -15.77
N THR A 139 6.88 5.12 -14.87
CA THR A 139 7.11 4.85 -13.45
C THR A 139 7.95 3.59 -13.24
N LEU A 140 7.59 2.51 -13.92
CA LEU A 140 8.35 1.25 -13.86
C LEU A 140 9.79 1.44 -14.38
N ALA A 141 9.97 2.18 -15.47
CA ALA A 141 11.31 2.45 -16.04
C ALA A 141 12.20 3.25 -15.07
N VAL A 142 11.62 4.23 -14.36
CA VAL A 142 12.36 4.98 -13.33
C VAL A 142 12.76 4.06 -12.17
N ALA A 143 11.83 3.25 -11.67
CA ALA A 143 12.12 2.30 -10.58
C ALA A 143 13.19 1.27 -10.97
N ASP A 144 13.18 0.81 -12.22
CA ASP A 144 14.20 -0.12 -12.75
C ASP A 144 15.58 0.54 -12.78
N ALA A 145 15.67 1.79 -13.22
CA ALA A 145 16.92 2.56 -13.24
C ALA A 145 17.55 2.74 -11.84
N HIS A 146 16.73 2.73 -10.80
CA HIS A 146 17.16 2.81 -9.38
C HIS A 146 17.25 1.45 -8.69
N GLY A 147 17.03 0.32 -9.39
CA GLY A 147 17.04 -1.02 -8.80
C GLY A 147 15.93 -1.26 -7.77
N ALA A 148 14.81 -0.52 -7.90
CA ALA A 148 13.70 -0.50 -6.95
C ALA A 148 12.47 -1.29 -7.42
N THR A 149 12.49 -1.91 -8.61
CA THR A 149 11.33 -2.57 -9.22
C THR A 149 10.65 -3.57 -8.29
N GLY A 150 11.41 -4.38 -7.55
CA GLY A 150 10.86 -5.39 -6.64
C GLY A 150 10.19 -4.81 -5.39
N ARG A 151 10.39 -3.53 -5.09
CA ARG A 151 9.79 -2.79 -3.98
C ARG A 151 8.73 -1.79 -4.42
N LEU A 152 8.48 -1.68 -5.73
CA LEU A 152 7.43 -0.84 -6.31
C LEU A 152 6.11 -1.59 -6.34
N TRP A 153 5.05 -0.98 -5.80
CA TRP A 153 3.68 -1.43 -5.78
C TRP A 153 2.84 -0.49 -6.64
N LEU A 154 2.34 -0.97 -7.79
CA LEU A 154 1.48 -0.19 -8.68
C LEU A 154 0.02 -0.49 -8.38
N CYS A 155 -0.72 0.54 -7.96
CA CYS A 155 -2.10 0.46 -7.54
C CYS A 155 -3.02 1.12 -8.58
N HIS A 156 -4.16 0.50 -8.88
CA HIS A 156 -5.24 1.12 -9.65
C HIS A 156 -6.58 0.44 -9.35
N HIS A 157 -7.68 1.16 -9.55
CA HIS A 157 -9.02 0.63 -9.25
C HIS A 157 -9.60 -0.30 -10.33
N ASP A 158 -9.06 -0.28 -11.52
CA ASP A 158 -9.38 -1.24 -12.59
C ASP A 158 -8.35 -2.37 -12.60
N TRP A 159 -8.69 -3.48 -11.96
CA TRP A 159 -7.81 -4.63 -11.87
C TRP A 159 -7.44 -5.24 -13.23
N ARG A 160 -8.27 -5.04 -14.29
CA ARG A 160 -7.96 -5.54 -15.64
C ARG A 160 -6.82 -4.75 -16.27
N LEU A 161 -6.81 -3.44 -16.02
CA LEU A 161 -5.69 -2.59 -16.40
C LEU A 161 -4.42 -3.01 -15.66
N VAL A 162 -4.53 -3.21 -14.34
CA VAL A 162 -3.41 -3.68 -13.49
C VAL A 162 -2.87 -5.03 -13.98
N ALA A 163 -3.73 -5.97 -14.36
CA ALA A 163 -3.35 -7.27 -14.90
C ALA A 163 -2.45 -7.14 -16.14
N GLY A 164 -2.74 -6.18 -17.03
CA GLY A 164 -1.93 -5.93 -18.23
C GLY A 164 -0.52 -5.44 -17.94
N TRP A 165 -0.26 -4.89 -16.75
CA TRP A 165 1.08 -4.43 -16.36
C TRP A 165 2.02 -5.59 -15.98
N ARG A 166 1.47 -6.78 -15.69
CA ARG A 166 2.27 -7.97 -15.38
C ARG A 166 3.19 -8.37 -16.54
N ASP A 167 2.78 -8.13 -17.78
CA ASP A 167 3.58 -8.44 -18.97
C ASP A 167 4.87 -7.62 -19.05
N TRP A 168 4.96 -6.49 -18.33
CA TRP A 168 6.12 -5.60 -18.36
C TRP A 168 7.21 -5.98 -17.36
N SER A 169 6.84 -6.61 -16.24
CA SER A 169 7.79 -7.01 -15.20
C SER A 169 7.24 -8.14 -14.34
N ALA A 170 8.08 -9.14 -14.09
CA ALA A 170 7.75 -10.24 -13.19
C ALA A 170 7.92 -9.85 -11.71
N THR A 171 8.68 -8.78 -11.41
CA THR A 171 9.07 -8.41 -10.05
C THR A 171 8.30 -7.24 -9.46
N VAL A 172 7.73 -6.34 -10.30
CA VAL A 172 6.86 -5.27 -9.81
C VAL A 172 5.66 -5.86 -9.07
N LYS A 173 5.25 -5.24 -8.00
CA LYS A 173 4.07 -5.63 -7.23
C LYS A 173 2.84 -4.92 -7.74
N LEU A 174 1.76 -5.66 -7.94
CA LEU A 174 0.51 -5.18 -8.52
C LEU A 174 -0.63 -5.22 -7.51
N VAL A 175 -1.43 -4.17 -7.44
CA VAL A 175 -2.47 -4.00 -6.43
C VAL A 175 -3.80 -3.60 -7.07
N ASP A 176 -4.84 -4.37 -6.80
CA ASP A 176 -6.24 -3.98 -7.06
C ASP A 176 -6.71 -3.06 -5.93
N SER A 177 -6.66 -1.74 -6.14
CA SER A 177 -7.07 -0.74 -5.14
C SER A 177 -8.53 -0.35 -5.36
N THR A 178 -9.47 -0.97 -4.60
CA THR A 178 -10.89 -0.90 -4.89
C THR A 178 -11.76 -0.76 -3.62
N ARG A 179 -13.05 -1.06 -3.74
CA ARG A 179 -14.03 -1.16 -2.65
C ARG A 179 -14.92 -2.36 -2.89
N LEU A 180 -15.41 -3.00 -1.83
CA LEU A 180 -16.29 -4.18 -1.93
C LEU A 180 -17.51 -3.94 -2.83
N LYS A 181 -18.10 -2.74 -2.77
CA LYS A 181 -19.25 -2.36 -3.62
C LYS A 181 -18.96 -2.31 -5.12
N ARG A 182 -17.68 -2.34 -5.53
CA ARG A 182 -17.24 -2.39 -6.94
C ARG A 182 -16.87 -3.81 -7.38
N ILE A 183 -17.01 -4.78 -6.50
CA ILE A 183 -16.75 -6.19 -6.77
C ILE A 183 -18.08 -6.88 -7.08
N ASP A 184 -18.50 -6.84 -8.35
CA ASP A 184 -19.84 -7.27 -8.78
C ASP A 184 -20.09 -8.77 -8.60
N ASP A 185 -19.03 -9.59 -8.65
CA ASP A 185 -19.10 -11.05 -8.61
C ASP A 185 -18.67 -11.68 -7.28
N GLY A 186 -18.50 -10.83 -6.27
CA GLY A 186 -18.15 -11.22 -4.91
C GLY A 186 -16.64 -11.43 -4.69
N PRO A 187 -16.22 -11.39 -3.41
CA PRO A 187 -14.79 -11.34 -3.06
C PRO A 187 -14.05 -12.64 -3.39
N GLU A 188 -14.69 -13.81 -3.31
CA GLU A 188 -14.05 -15.09 -3.63
C GLU A 188 -13.66 -15.19 -5.12
N ARG A 189 -14.58 -14.82 -6.02
CA ARG A 189 -14.26 -14.78 -7.45
C ARG A 189 -13.22 -13.72 -7.79
N ARG A 190 -13.27 -12.58 -7.09
CA ARG A 190 -12.24 -11.56 -7.26
C ARG A 190 -10.88 -12.09 -6.84
N ALA A 191 -10.75 -12.76 -5.69
CA ALA A 191 -9.50 -13.34 -5.22
C ALA A 191 -8.92 -14.35 -6.23
N SER A 192 -9.75 -15.26 -6.77
CA SER A 192 -9.34 -16.19 -7.82
C SER A 192 -8.83 -15.46 -9.08
N ARG A 193 -9.54 -14.42 -9.53
CA ARG A 193 -9.10 -13.66 -10.72
C ARG A 193 -7.81 -12.89 -10.51
N LEU A 194 -7.58 -12.36 -9.30
CA LEU A 194 -6.33 -11.69 -8.97
C LEU A 194 -5.16 -12.69 -8.95
N GLU A 195 -5.39 -13.92 -8.47
CA GLU A 195 -4.44 -15.02 -8.54
C GLU A 195 -4.10 -15.37 -9.99
N ASP A 196 -5.11 -15.64 -10.82
CA ASP A 196 -4.96 -15.96 -12.24
C ASP A 196 -4.23 -14.86 -13.02
N ALA A 197 -4.46 -13.61 -12.68
CA ALA A 197 -3.86 -12.42 -13.32
C ALA A 197 -2.48 -12.05 -12.75
N GLY A 198 -1.98 -12.77 -11.73
CA GLY A 198 -0.71 -12.48 -11.09
C GLY A 198 -0.69 -11.13 -10.35
N ILE A 199 -1.86 -10.65 -9.87
CA ILE A 199 -1.95 -9.43 -9.05
C ILE A 199 -1.66 -9.82 -7.60
N ASP A 200 -0.71 -9.14 -6.97
CA ASP A 200 -0.14 -9.54 -5.67
C ASP A 200 -1.05 -9.22 -4.49
N ALA A 201 -1.78 -8.10 -4.53
CA ALA A 201 -2.57 -7.62 -3.39
C ALA A 201 -3.92 -7.03 -3.80
N ILE A 202 -4.84 -6.97 -2.83
CA ILE A 202 -6.04 -6.14 -2.88
C ILE A 202 -5.97 -5.09 -1.78
N ASN A 203 -6.34 -3.84 -2.10
CA ASN A 203 -6.37 -2.72 -1.17
C ASN A 203 -7.79 -2.18 -1.02
N LEU A 204 -8.34 -2.26 0.20
CA LEU A 204 -9.69 -1.81 0.54
C LEU A 204 -9.65 -0.78 1.69
N PRO A 205 -10.69 0.07 1.83
CA PRO A 205 -10.80 0.91 3.03
C PRO A 205 -10.87 0.03 4.29
N TYR A 206 -10.26 0.51 5.38
CA TYR A 206 -10.17 -0.28 6.62
C TYR A 206 -11.53 -0.80 7.12
N GLN A 207 -12.61 -0.02 6.94
CA GLN A 207 -13.96 -0.37 7.36
C GLN A 207 -14.55 -1.60 6.67
N GLU A 208 -14.01 -1.96 5.50
CA GLU A 208 -14.51 -3.08 4.71
C GLU A 208 -13.82 -4.40 5.07
N TRP A 209 -12.74 -4.35 5.86
CA TRP A 209 -12.03 -5.54 6.29
C TRP A 209 -12.69 -6.24 7.47
N THR A 210 -12.67 -7.57 7.41
CA THR A 210 -12.98 -8.49 8.49
C THR A 210 -11.94 -9.62 8.49
N GLY A 211 -11.71 -10.27 9.62
CA GLY A 211 -10.77 -11.41 9.68
C GLY A 211 -11.14 -12.55 8.70
N GLY A 212 -12.44 -12.74 8.44
CA GLY A 212 -12.91 -13.70 7.44
C GLY A 212 -12.54 -13.32 6.01
N LEU A 213 -12.59 -12.01 5.68
CA LEU A 213 -12.22 -11.50 4.36
C LEU A 213 -10.70 -11.56 4.15
N VAL A 214 -9.91 -11.22 5.16
CA VAL A 214 -8.44 -11.39 5.12
C VAL A 214 -8.09 -12.85 4.85
N THR A 215 -8.67 -13.77 5.63
CA THR A 215 -8.46 -15.23 5.44
C THR A 215 -8.87 -15.69 4.04
N LEU A 216 -9.95 -15.13 3.48
CA LEU A 216 -10.39 -15.46 2.13
C LEU A 216 -9.32 -15.11 1.10
N PHE A 217 -8.78 -13.88 1.09
CA PHE A 217 -7.75 -13.48 0.14
C PHE A 217 -6.45 -14.25 0.35
N HIS A 218 -6.06 -14.52 1.60
CA HIS A 218 -4.89 -15.33 1.93
C HIS A 218 -4.98 -16.76 1.41
N ARG A 219 -6.18 -17.36 1.31
CA ARG A 219 -6.35 -18.70 0.69
C ARG A 219 -5.95 -18.73 -0.78
N PHE A 220 -6.05 -17.60 -1.47
CA PHE A 220 -5.59 -17.41 -2.84
C PHE A 220 -4.18 -16.78 -2.91
N GLU A 221 -3.45 -16.79 -1.79
CA GLU A 221 -2.12 -16.17 -1.69
C GLU A 221 -2.10 -14.68 -2.13
N ARG A 222 -3.22 -13.96 -1.95
CA ARG A 222 -3.32 -12.53 -2.20
C ARG A 222 -3.18 -11.76 -0.91
N LEU A 223 -2.31 -10.74 -0.91
CA LEU A 223 -2.09 -9.89 0.23
C LEU A 223 -3.30 -8.98 0.45
N ALA A 224 -3.59 -8.69 1.72
CA ALA A 224 -4.67 -7.81 2.14
C ALA A 224 -4.10 -6.48 2.65
N PHE A 225 -4.45 -5.37 1.99
CA PHE A 225 -4.02 -4.03 2.38
C PHE A 225 -5.20 -3.18 2.80
N GLY A 226 -5.01 -2.35 3.86
CA GLY A 226 -6.06 -1.50 4.42
C GLY A 226 -5.66 -0.02 4.41
N TRP A 227 -6.44 0.83 3.73
CA TRP A 227 -6.20 2.26 3.70
C TRP A 227 -7.13 3.05 4.64
N ASP A 228 -6.75 4.31 4.94
CA ASP A 228 -7.41 5.23 5.87
C ASP A 228 -7.35 4.77 7.35
N ALA A 229 -6.27 4.08 7.73
CA ALA A 229 -6.06 3.60 9.09
C ALA A 229 -5.42 4.67 9.98
N GLN A 230 -6.22 5.62 10.51
CA GLN A 230 -5.73 6.83 11.17
C GLN A 230 -5.72 6.76 12.72
N PHE A 231 -6.43 5.78 13.29
CA PHE A 231 -6.65 5.70 14.74
C PHE A 231 -5.98 4.47 15.36
N PRO A 232 -5.41 4.57 16.58
CA PRO A 232 -4.71 3.46 17.22
C PRO A 232 -5.53 2.16 17.30
N HIS A 233 -6.82 2.24 17.66
CA HIS A 233 -7.67 1.05 17.74
C HIS A 233 -7.92 0.40 16.37
N VAL A 234 -8.02 1.20 15.29
CA VAL A 234 -8.15 0.68 13.91
C VAL A 234 -6.88 -0.04 13.48
N LEU A 235 -5.72 0.54 13.78
CA LEU A 235 -4.42 -0.07 13.49
C LEU A 235 -4.28 -1.42 14.21
N GLU A 236 -4.62 -1.46 15.51
CA GLU A 236 -4.60 -2.69 16.30
C GLU A 236 -5.56 -3.76 15.75
N GLU A 237 -6.81 -3.38 15.43
CA GLU A 237 -7.81 -4.28 14.87
C GLU A 237 -7.34 -4.90 13.55
N LEU A 238 -6.79 -4.09 12.62
CA LEU A 238 -6.27 -4.57 11.35
C LEU A 238 -5.10 -5.54 11.54
N LEU A 239 -4.16 -5.21 12.43
CA LEU A 239 -3.01 -6.07 12.73
C LEU A 239 -3.42 -7.40 13.39
N VAL A 240 -4.49 -7.40 14.21
CA VAL A 240 -5.09 -8.61 14.78
C VAL A 240 -5.78 -9.45 13.71
N MET A 241 -6.42 -8.82 12.72
CA MET A 241 -7.02 -9.51 11.56
C MET A 241 -5.99 -10.16 10.64
N GLY A 242 -4.68 -9.84 10.78
CA GLY A 242 -3.61 -10.38 9.94
C GLY A 242 -3.45 -9.63 8.62
N ILE A 243 -3.73 -8.32 8.61
CA ILE A 243 -3.50 -7.46 7.42
C ILE A 243 -2.01 -7.47 7.04
N ASP A 244 -1.70 -7.44 5.74
CA ASP A 244 -0.34 -7.49 5.21
C ASP A 244 0.25 -6.10 4.90
N GLY A 245 -0.58 -5.07 4.88
CA GLY A 245 -0.15 -3.69 4.71
C GLY A 245 -1.24 -2.71 5.11
N LEU A 246 -0.83 -1.55 5.58
CA LEU A 246 -1.77 -0.50 5.95
C LEU A 246 -1.21 0.88 5.63
N TYR A 247 -2.14 1.82 5.38
CA TYR A 247 -1.83 3.19 4.98
C TYR A 247 -2.35 4.16 6.02
N SER A 248 -1.47 5.06 6.49
CA SER A 248 -1.80 6.07 7.49
C SER A 248 -1.12 7.40 7.21
N ASP A 249 -1.81 8.50 7.51
CA ASP A 249 -1.24 9.86 7.55
C ASP A 249 -0.36 10.05 8.78
N HIS A 250 -0.68 9.32 9.86
CA HIS A 250 -0.04 9.39 11.17
C HIS A 250 1.01 8.28 11.34
N VAL A 251 2.22 8.52 10.80
CA VAL A 251 3.32 7.54 10.86
C VAL A 251 3.68 7.16 12.29
N ASP A 252 3.73 8.12 13.21
CA ASP A 252 3.99 7.93 14.63
C ASP A 252 3.00 6.92 15.27
N ARG A 253 1.69 7.13 15.06
CA ARG A 253 0.66 6.22 15.55
C ARG A 253 0.74 4.84 14.91
N MET A 254 1.07 4.81 13.62
CA MET A 254 1.24 3.56 12.88
C MET A 254 2.39 2.73 13.47
N VAL A 255 3.54 3.35 13.69
CA VAL A 255 4.72 2.69 14.30
C VAL A 255 4.38 2.18 15.71
N ASP A 256 3.75 3.02 16.54
CA ASP A 256 3.31 2.64 17.88
C ASP A 256 2.32 1.46 17.85
N GLY A 257 1.41 1.43 16.87
CA GLY A 257 0.46 0.33 16.67
C GLY A 257 1.17 -1.00 16.36
N PHE A 258 2.18 -0.98 15.50
CA PHE A 258 3.00 -2.18 15.21
C PHE A 258 3.75 -2.68 16.45
N ILE A 259 4.36 -1.77 17.21
CA ILE A 259 5.06 -2.11 18.47
C ILE A 259 4.08 -2.72 19.47
N ALA A 260 2.93 -2.10 19.69
CA ALA A 260 1.90 -2.57 20.61
C ALA A 260 1.35 -3.95 20.21
N ALA A 261 1.18 -4.19 18.91
CA ALA A 261 0.76 -5.49 18.38
C ALA A 261 1.85 -6.57 18.44
N GLY A 262 3.09 -6.22 18.83
CA GLY A 262 4.24 -7.13 18.80
C GLY A 262 4.59 -7.59 17.39
N ARG A 263 4.31 -6.77 16.38
CA ARG A 263 4.60 -7.01 14.96
C ARG A 263 5.83 -6.24 14.53
N ARG A 264 6.64 -6.85 13.67
CA ARG A 264 7.69 -6.12 12.93
C ARG A 264 7.04 -5.55 11.68
N MET A 265 7.46 -4.35 11.27
CA MET A 265 7.15 -3.84 9.94
C MET A 265 8.11 -4.49 8.93
N GLY A 266 7.55 -5.01 7.84
CA GLY A 266 8.32 -5.53 6.72
C GLY A 266 9.01 -4.36 6.01
N GLY A 267 10.34 -4.44 5.87
CA GLY A 267 11.08 -3.64 4.91
C GLY A 267 10.99 -4.35 3.55
N GLY A 268 10.71 -3.62 2.48
CA GLY A 268 10.59 -4.18 1.14
C GLY A 268 11.86 -4.87 0.64
#